data_2b99f8363fa09d3710166b6d28693eea
#
_entry.id   2b99f8363fa09d3710166b6d28693eea
#
_cell.length_a   1.000
_cell.length_b   1.000
_cell.length_c   1.000
_cell.angle_alpha   90.00
_cell.angle_beta   90.00
_cell.angle_gamma   90.00
#
_symmetry.space_group_name_H-M   'P 1'
#
loop_
_entity.id
_entity.type
_entity.pdbx_description
1 polymer ?
#
loop_
_entity_poly.entity_id
_entity_poly.type
_entity_poly.pdbx_seq_one_letter_code
_entity_poly.pdbx_strand_id
1 'polypeptide(L)'
;EALSEEQKREVLIEVLPWLRGKVSQEKRLIGTVQSGERILDFVNSVDAERLSELGTSCPDHFLRTKIKPLFVEWNPQAKADSFADAIEDLKVLLADGLEQYVADYGEYYERCKRPTSPALRQSVPTVVLIPGIGMIAWGKSKSESRVTAEFYNCAIEVMRGAETVNRYRALPEQEAFDIEYWLMEEAKLMRMPPEQALARQVVVVIGAGNGIGKELCHRIC
;
A
#
# COMPACT_ATOMS: atom_id res chain seq x y z
N GLU A 1 -1.81 24.92 0.22
CA GLU A 1 -1.54 24.91 1.68
C GLU A 1 -1.52 23.46 2.18
N ALA A 2 -0.66 23.16 3.16
CA ALA A 2 -0.63 21.86 3.80
C ALA A 2 -1.93 21.62 4.60
N LEU A 3 -2.43 20.38 4.57
CA LEU A 3 -3.58 19.99 5.39
C LEU A 3 -3.25 20.09 6.89
N SER A 4 -4.20 20.59 7.69
CA SER A 4 -4.10 20.52 9.14
C SER A 4 -4.19 19.07 9.65
N GLU A 5 -3.71 18.82 10.85
CA GLU A 5 -3.81 17.48 11.46
C GLU A 5 -5.27 17.02 11.65
N GLU A 6 -6.19 17.98 11.89
CA GLU A 6 -7.62 17.71 11.98
C GLU A 6 -8.19 17.27 10.62
N GLN A 7 -7.85 17.98 9.56
CA GLN A 7 -8.24 17.62 8.20
C GLN A 7 -7.68 16.26 7.76
N LYS A 8 -6.40 15.98 8.05
CA LYS A 8 -5.81 14.65 7.79
C LYS A 8 -6.55 13.54 8.53
N ARG A 9 -6.91 13.79 9.79
CA ARG A 9 -7.67 12.83 10.59
C ARG A 9 -9.06 12.59 10.02
N GLU A 10 -9.77 13.65 9.58
CA GLU A 10 -11.08 13.55 8.95
C GLU A 10 -11.00 12.69 7.68
N VAL A 11 -10.05 12.98 6.78
CA VAL A 11 -9.79 12.16 5.58
C VAL A 11 -9.56 10.71 5.95
N LEU A 12 -8.70 10.43 6.93
CA LEU A 12 -8.37 9.05 7.31
C LEU A 12 -9.57 8.31 7.90
N ILE A 13 -10.42 8.96 8.68
CA ILE A 13 -11.64 8.36 9.25
C ILE A 13 -12.59 7.94 8.13
N GLU A 14 -12.79 8.78 7.13
CA GLU A 14 -13.72 8.54 6.03
C GLU A 14 -13.15 7.58 4.97
N VAL A 15 -11.88 7.72 4.65
CA VAL A 15 -11.27 7.01 3.52
C VAL A 15 -10.74 5.63 3.91
N LEU A 16 -10.11 5.45 5.09
CA LEU A 16 -9.46 4.18 5.42
C LEU A 16 -10.39 2.97 5.48
N PRO A 17 -11.57 3.03 6.14
CA PRO A 17 -12.47 1.89 6.18
C PRO A 17 -13.00 1.53 4.80
N TRP A 18 -13.32 2.54 4.00
CA TRP A 18 -13.78 2.38 2.63
C TRP A 18 -12.68 1.77 1.73
N LEU A 19 -11.47 2.37 1.75
CA LEU A 19 -10.32 1.89 0.97
C LEU A 19 -9.92 0.47 1.37
N ARG A 20 -9.94 0.17 2.68
CA ARG A 20 -9.74 -1.20 3.18
C ARG A 20 -10.73 -2.18 2.57
N GLY A 21 -11.99 -1.79 2.45
CA GLY A 21 -13.02 -2.59 1.77
C GLY A 21 -12.66 -2.87 0.31
N LYS A 22 -12.18 -1.87 -0.41
CA LYS A 22 -11.81 -1.96 -1.83
C LYS A 22 -10.58 -2.83 -2.09
N VAL A 23 -9.53 -2.71 -1.27
CA VAL A 23 -8.30 -3.52 -1.41
C VAL A 23 -8.45 -4.94 -0.85
N SER A 24 -9.46 -5.21 -0.02
CA SER A 24 -9.73 -6.53 0.56
C SER A 24 -10.66 -7.35 -0.35
N GLN A 25 -10.22 -7.69 -1.55
CA GLN A 25 -11.01 -8.44 -2.52
C GLN A 25 -11.30 -9.87 -2.05
N GLU A 26 -10.31 -10.75 -2.13
CA GLU A 26 -10.43 -12.16 -1.72
C GLU A 26 -10.15 -12.34 -0.23
N LYS A 27 -9.17 -11.60 0.30
CA LYS A 27 -8.72 -11.67 1.69
C LYS A 27 -8.60 -10.28 2.30
N ARG A 28 -9.08 -10.13 3.52
CA ARG A 28 -8.98 -8.86 4.26
C ARG A 28 -7.52 -8.45 4.45
N LEU A 29 -7.25 -7.16 4.35
CA LEU A 29 -5.94 -6.57 4.60
C LEU A 29 -5.99 -5.64 5.81
N ILE A 30 -4.83 -5.49 6.46
CA ILE A 30 -4.60 -4.53 7.54
C ILE A 30 -3.72 -3.41 7.00
N GLY A 31 -4.11 -2.16 7.28
CA GLY A 31 -3.39 -0.98 6.84
C GLY A 31 -2.46 -0.40 7.92
N THR A 32 -1.37 0.21 7.48
CA THR A 32 -0.53 1.11 8.26
C THR A 32 -0.42 2.43 7.52
N VAL A 33 -0.76 3.53 8.19
CA VAL A 33 -0.58 4.89 7.68
C VAL A 33 0.75 5.42 8.18
N GLN A 34 1.51 6.05 7.29
CA GLN A 34 2.71 6.81 7.63
C GLN A 34 2.63 8.20 6.97
N SER A 35 2.80 9.23 7.80
CA SER A 35 2.74 10.65 7.41
C SER A 35 3.93 11.45 7.99
N GLY A 36 5.06 10.77 8.20
CA GLY A 36 6.29 11.43 8.63
C GLY A 36 6.82 12.39 7.56
N GLU A 37 7.62 13.38 7.97
CA GLU A 37 8.15 14.46 7.14
C GLU A 37 8.73 13.95 5.80
N ARG A 38 9.56 12.91 5.84
CA ARG A 38 10.20 12.34 4.64
C ARG A 38 9.21 11.82 3.61
N ILE A 39 8.13 11.21 4.09
CA ILE A 39 7.07 10.67 3.23
C ILE A 39 6.26 11.81 2.64
N LEU A 40 5.88 12.79 3.46
CA LEU A 40 5.16 13.97 3.00
C LEU A 40 5.97 14.78 2.00
N ASP A 41 7.28 14.94 2.23
CA ASP A 41 8.18 15.57 1.27
C ASP A 41 8.18 14.85 -0.08
N PHE A 42 8.17 13.51 -0.07
CA PHE A 42 8.13 12.72 -1.29
C PHE A 42 6.79 12.86 -2.01
N VAL A 43 5.67 12.54 -1.33
CA VAL A 43 4.35 12.51 -1.97
C VAL A 43 3.87 13.88 -2.44
N ASN A 44 4.39 14.97 -1.85
CA ASN A 44 4.10 16.34 -2.24
C ASN A 44 5.10 16.91 -3.26
N SER A 45 6.13 16.14 -3.63
CA SER A 45 7.12 16.63 -4.62
C SER A 45 6.55 16.58 -6.03
N VAL A 46 7.06 17.45 -6.88
CA VAL A 46 6.67 17.52 -8.31
C VAL A 46 7.02 16.25 -9.09
N ASP A 47 7.96 15.47 -8.60
CA ASP A 47 8.42 14.22 -9.21
C ASP A 47 7.73 12.97 -8.63
N ALA A 48 6.86 13.10 -7.65
CA ALA A 48 6.27 11.98 -6.91
C ALA A 48 5.55 10.99 -7.83
N GLU A 49 4.69 11.48 -8.72
CA GLU A 49 3.98 10.65 -9.68
C GLU A 49 4.94 9.92 -10.61
N ARG A 50 5.84 10.65 -11.26
CA ARG A 50 6.85 10.09 -12.18
C ARG A 50 7.71 9.01 -11.51
N LEU A 51 8.20 9.27 -10.30
CA LEU A 51 9.05 8.33 -9.57
C LEU A 51 8.26 7.09 -9.12
N SER A 52 7.02 7.28 -8.68
CA SER A 52 6.11 6.19 -8.31
C SER A 52 5.81 5.27 -9.51
N GLU A 53 5.55 5.84 -10.68
CA GLU A 53 5.27 5.09 -11.91
C GLU A 53 6.50 4.32 -12.45
N LEU A 54 7.72 4.81 -12.22
CA LEU A 54 8.92 4.07 -12.58
C LEU A 54 9.05 2.75 -11.80
N GLY A 55 8.47 2.68 -10.62
CA GLY A 55 8.56 1.51 -9.76
C GLY A 55 9.83 1.47 -8.92
N THR A 56 10.00 0.38 -8.16
CA THR A 56 11.13 0.21 -7.25
C THR A 56 12.32 -0.46 -7.93
N SER A 57 13.51 -0.34 -7.32
CA SER A 57 14.76 -0.93 -7.83
C SER A 57 15.34 -2.01 -6.90
N CYS A 58 14.70 -2.30 -5.77
CA CYS A 58 15.18 -3.28 -4.82
C CYS A 58 14.45 -4.62 -5.01
N PRO A 59 15.15 -5.66 -5.52
CA PRO A 59 14.55 -6.94 -5.87
C PRO A 59 13.82 -7.62 -4.70
N ASP A 60 14.45 -7.66 -3.53
CA ASP A 60 13.90 -8.34 -2.35
C ASP A 60 12.60 -7.73 -1.81
N HIS A 61 12.26 -6.54 -2.27
CA HIS A 61 11.08 -5.81 -1.80
C HIS A 61 9.81 -6.12 -2.59
N PHE A 62 9.90 -6.63 -3.82
CA PHE A 62 8.74 -6.79 -4.72
C PHE A 62 7.60 -7.63 -4.15
N LEU A 63 7.90 -8.68 -3.38
CA LEU A 63 6.88 -9.48 -2.70
C LEU A 63 6.03 -8.66 -1.71
N ARG A 64 6.56 -7.54 -1.21
CA ARG A 64 5.91 -6.66 -0.23
C ARG A 64 5.32 -5.42 -0.87
N THR A 65 6.10 -4.75 -1.71
CA THR A 65 5.72 -3.45 -2.29
C THR A 65 5.10 -3.57 -3.68
N LYS A 66 5.19 -4.75 -4.32
CA LYS A 66 5.00 -4.94 -5.75
C LYS A 66 5.95 -4.08 -6.57
N ILE A 67 5.81 -4.11 -7.89
CA ILE A 67 6.68 -3.34 -8.78
C ILE A 67 6.52 -1.83 -8.60
N LYS A 68 5.29 -1.35 -8.39
CA LYS A 68 4.98 0.07 -8.15
C LYS A 68 3.85 0.25 -7.14
N PRO A 69 3.74 1.42 -6.48
CA PRO A 69 2.60 1.77 -5.66
C PRO A 69 1.43 2.24 -6.52
N LEU A 70 0.28 2.47 -5.92
CA LEU A 70 -0.75 3.35 -6.47
C LEU A 70 -0.47 4.78 -5.97
N PHE A 71 -0.13 5.68 -6.87
CA PHE A 71 -0.08 7.11 -6.60
C PHE A 71 -1.39 7.75 -7.07
N VAL A 72 -2.01 8.57 -6.22
CA VAL A 72 -3.26 9.27 -6.53
C VAL A 72 -3.03 10.76 -6.42
N GLU A 73 -3.03 11.46 -7.54
CA GLU A 73 -2.89 12.90 -7.57
C GLU A 73 -4.16 13.58 -7.03
N TRP A 74 -4.13 13.90 -5.74
CA TRP A 74 -5.23 14.56 -5.06
C TRP A 74 -4.84 15.96 -4.58
N ASN A 75 -5.66 16.93 -4.91
CA ASN A 75 -5.53 18.30 -4.43
C ASN A 75 -6.86 18.79 -3.85
N PRO A 76 -7.00 18.84 -2.51
CA PRO A 76 -8.26 19.20 -1.85
C PRO A 76 -8.71 20.64 -2.10
N GLN A 77 -7.86 21.49 -2.69
CA GLN A 77 -8.15 22.90 -2.94
C GLN A 77 -8.53 23.19 -4.41
N ALA A 78 -8.43 22.21 -5.30
CA ALA A 78 -8.48 22.49 -6.74
C ALA A 78 -9.89 22.69 -7.29
N LYS A 79 -10.94 22.04 -6.76
CA LYS A 79 -12.29 22.03 -7.38
C LYS A 79 -13.46 21.82 -6.41
N ALA A 80 -13.24 21.64 -5.10
CA ALA A 80 -14.30 21.27 -4.19
C ALA A 80 -14.98 22.51 -3.57
N ASP A 81 -16.31 22.50 -3.51
CA ASP A 81 -17.10 23.53 -2.85
C ASP A 81 -16.96 23.46 -1.31
N SER A 82 -16.62 22.27 -0.80
CA SER A 82 -16.36 22.02 0.63
C SER A 82 -15.25 20.96 0.81
N PHE A 83 -14.70 20.87 2.03
CA PHE A 83 -13.71 19.84 2.34
C PHE A 83 -14.31 18.41 2.31
N ALA A 84 -15.60 18.29 2.62
CA ALA A 84 -16.31 17.01 2.49
C ALA A 84 -16.40 16.56 1.01
N ASP A 85 -16.67 17.50 0.08
CA ASP A 85 -16.66 17.20 -1.35
C ASP A 85 -15.27 16.78 -1.83
N ALA A 86 -14.22 17.42 -1.32
CA ALA A 86 -12.84 17.01 -1.61
C ALA A 86 -12.52 15.58 -1.15
N ILE A 87 -13.10 15.13 -0.05
CA ILE A 87 -12.96 13.73 0.43
C ILE A 87 -13.70 12.76 -0.51
N GLU A 88 -14.89 13.12 -0.96
CA GLU A 88 -15.62 12.28 -1.94
C GLU A 88 -14.88 12.23 -3.29
N ASP A 89 -14.32 13.34 -3.76
CA ASP A 89 -13.45 13.36 -4.95
C ASP A 89 -12.24 12.43 -4.78
N LEU A 90 -11.61 12.41 -3.60
CA LEU A 90 -10.53 11.48 -3.30
C LEU A 90 -10.99 10.02 -3.40
N LYS A 91 -12.19 9.69 -2.90
CA LYS A 91 -12.72 8.33 -3.03
C LYS A 91 -12.96 7.94 -4.49
N VAL A 92 -13.40 8.86 -5.33
CA VAL A 92 -13.55 8.63 -6.79
C VAL A 92 -12.18 8.36 -7.42
N LEU A 93 -11.21 9.25 -7.19
CA LEU A 93 -9.84 9.09 -7.70
C LEU A 93 -9.20 7.76 -7.27
N LEU A 94 -9.40 7.38 -6.00
CA LEU A 94 -8.93 6.11 -5.47
C LEU A 94 -9.65 4.91 -6.12
N ALA A 95 -10.94 5.01 -6.40
CA ALA A 95 -11.68 3.93 -7.05
C ALA A 95 -11.18 3.71 -8.48
N ASP A 96 -11.08 4.77 -9.27
CA ASP A 96 -10.60 4.74 -10.64
C ASP A 96 -9.13 4.26 -10.70
N GLY A 97 -8.29 4.80 -9.82
CA GLY A 97 -6.90 4.40 -9.71
C GLY A 97 -6.71 2.93 -9.32
N LEU A 98 -7.57 2.38 -8.44
CA LEU A 98 -7.54 0.96 -8.09
C LEU A 98 -7.95 0.07 -9.25
N GLU A 99 -8.98 0.46 -10.01
CA GLU A 99 -9.44 -0.28 -11.20
C GLU A 99 -8.32 -0.32 -12.25
N GLN A 100 -7.73 0.83 -12.55
CA GLN A 100 -6.61 0.91 -13.49
C GLN A 100 -5.40 0.13 -13.01
N TYR A 101 -5.03 0.24 -11.73
CA TYR A 101 -3.91 -0.51 -11.16
C TYR A 101 -4.08 -2.03 -11.30
N VAL A 102 -5.30 -2.54 -11.04
CA VAL A 102 -5.60 -3.97 -11.17
C VAL A 102 -5.48 -4.43 -12.63
N ALA A 103 -5.94 -3.62 -13.58
CA ALA A 103 -5.81 -3.89 -15.01
C ALA A 103 -4.33 -3.91 -15.43
N ASP A 104 -3.58 -2.84 -15.11
CA ASP A 104 -2.15 -2.70 -15.44
C ASP A 104 -1.30 -3.84 -14.85
N TYR A 105 -1.58 -4.22 -13.60
CA TYR A 105 -0.86 -5.32 -12.95
C TYR A 105 -1.17 -6.68 -13.61
N GLY A 106 -2.42 -6.87 -14.04
CA GLY A 106 -2.81 -8.05 -14.81
C GLY A 106 -2.07 -8.10 -16.16
N GLU A 107 -2.00 -6.98 -16.88
CA GLU A 107 -1.25 -6.88 -18.13
C GLU A 107 0.26 -7.08 -17.95
N TYR A 108 0.84 -6.49 -16.88
CA TYR A 108 2.24 -6.74 -16.51
C TYR A 108 2.50 -8.22 -16.31
N TYR A 109 1.63 -8.92 -15.58
CA TYR A 109 1.73 -10.36 -15.39
C TYR A 109 1.68 -11.11 -16.72
N GLU A 110 0.71 -10.80 -17.58
CA GLU A 110 0.53 -11.47 -18.89
C GLU A 110 1.73 -11.24 -19.82
N ARG A 111 2.33 -10.04 -19.81
CA ARG A 111 3.51 -9.72 -20.63
C ARG A 111 4.76 -10.45 -20.17
N CYS A 112 4.93 -10.64 -18.86
CA CYS A 112 6.19 -11.14 -18.29
C CYS A 112 6.16 -12.62 -17.91
N LYS A 113 4.97 -13.24 -17.78
CA LYS A 113 4.84 -14.63 -17.33
C LYS A 113 5.54 -15.62 -18.28
N ARG A 114 6.06 -16.68 -17.67
CA ARG A 114 6.64 -17.84 -18.33
C ARG A 114 5.74 -19.06 -18.16
N PRO A 115 5.89 -20.13 -18.95
CA PRO A 115 5.05 -21.33 -18.81
C PRO A 115 5.06 -21.97 -17.41
N THR A 116 6.13 -21.73 -16.65
CA THR A 116 6.33 -22.25 -15.28
C THR A 116 6.03 -21.22 -14.19
N SER A 117 5.60 -20.02 -14.52
CA SER A 117 5.33 -18.97 -13.51
C SER A 117 4.19 -19.38 -12.59
N PRO A 118 4.28 -19.07 -11.28
CA PRO A 118 3.15 -19.15 -10.38
C PRO A 118 1.93 -18.37 -10.90
N ALA A 119 0.74 -18.74 -10.45
CA ALA A 119 -0.48 -18.03 -10.81
C ALA A 119 -0.45 -16.55 -10.37
N LEU A 120 -1.20 -15.72 -11.08
CA LEU A 120 -1.38 -14.31 -10.72
C LEU A 120 -1.83 -14.19 -9.26
N ARG A 121 -1.11 -13.40 -8.48
CA ARG A 121 -1.49 -13.05 -7.10
C ARG A 121 -2.51 -11.93 -7.08
N GLN A 122 -3.07 -11.67 -5.89
CA GLN A 122 -4.00 -10.54 -5.70
C GLN A 122 -3.43 -9.25 -6.32
N SER A 123 -4.17 -8.66 -7.26
CA SER A 123 -3.69 -7.57 -8.13
C SER A 123 -3.77 -6.18 -7.49
N VAL A 124 -4.37 -6.02 -6.31
CA VAL A 124 -4.48 -4.71 -5.64
C VAL A 124 -3.12 -4.19 -5.17
N PRO A 125 -2.94 -2.86 -5.11
CA PRO A 125 -1.70 -2.26 -4.62
C PRO A 125 -1.47 -2.58 -3.13
N THR A 126 -0.23 -2.82 -2.76
CA THR A 126 0.19 -2.96 -1.37
C THR A 126 0.63 -1.64 -0.74
N VAL A 127 0.87 -0.64 -1.56
CA VAL A 127 1.22 0.72 -1.16
C VAL A 127 0.36 1.72 -1.93
N VAL A 128 -0.26 2.65 -1.22
CA VAL A 128 -1.02 3.77 -1.78
C VAL A 128 -0.40 5.07 -1.28
N LEU A 129 -0.12 5.97 -2.18
CA LEU A 129 0.49 7.28 -1.92
C LEU A 129 -0.51 8.39 -2.24
N ILE A 130 -0.70 9.30 -1.29
CA ILE A 130 -1.66 10.40 -1.43
C ILE A 130 -1.00 11.71 -0.98
N PRO A 131 -0.83 12.71 -1.85
CA PRO A 131 -0.35 14.03 -1.47
C PRO A 131 -1.13 14.62 -0.30
N GLY A 132 -0.44 15.26 0.63
CA GLY A 132 -1.01 15.82 1.84
C GLY A 132 -1.35 14.83 2.95
N ILE A 133 -1.54 13.55 2.64
CA ILE A 133 -1.88 12.47 3.61
C ILE A 133 -0.66 11.62 3.93
N GLY A 134 0.10 11.19 2.91
CA GLY A 134 1.26 10.33 3.06
C GLY A 134 1.11 8.98 2.38
N MET A 135 1.49 7.90 3.09
CA MET A 135 1.50 6.53 2.59
C MET A 135 0.57 5.64 3.41
N ILE A 136 -0.19 4.79 2.72
CA ILE A 136 -0.96 3.69 3.31
C ILE A 136 -0.39 2.39 2.77
N ALA A 137 0.19 1.58 3.66
CA ALA A 137 0.74 0.27 3.29
C ALA A 137 -0.15 -0.85 3.82
N TRP A 138 -0.32 -1.90 3.02
CA TRP A 138 -1.22 -3.02 3.31
C TRP A 138 -0.45 -4.32 3.53
N GLY A 139 -1.01 -5.20 4.37
CA GLY A 139 -0.49 -6.53 4.64
C GLY A 139 -1.54 -7.41 5.31
N LYS A 140 -1.25 -8.70 5.49
CA LYS A 140 -2.15 -9.64 6.17
C LYS A 140 -2.23 -9.43 7.69
N SER A 141 -1.29 -8.68 8.26
CA SER A 141 -1.21 -8.35 9.67
C SER A 141 -0.66 -6.94 9.85
N LYS A 142 -0.77 -6.38 11.06
CA LYS A 142 -0.18 -5.08 11.39
C LYS A 142 1.34 -5.10 11.25
N SER A 143 1.99 -6.20 11.63
CA SER A 143 3.43 -6.38 11.44
C SER A 143 3.81 -6.37 9.96
N GLU A 144 3.10 -7.11 9.14
CA GLU A 144 3.40 -7.17 7.71
C GLU A 144 3.17 -5.82 7.00
N SER A 145 2.07 -5.12 7.29
CA SER A 145 1.82 -3.79 6.71
C SER A 145 2.87 -2.76 7.12
N ARG A 146 3.42 -2.85 8.35
CA ARG A 146 4.57 -2.03 8.77
C ARG A 146 5.83 -2.36 7.97
N VAL A 147 6.14 -3.64 7.78
CA VAL A 147 7.29 -4.06 6.97
C VAL A 147 7.14 -3.57 5.53
N THR A 148 5.94 -3.68 4.94
CA THR A 148 5.66 -3.12 3.60
C THR A 148 5.95 -1.62 3.56
N ALA A 149 5.51 -0.86 4.59
CA ALA A 149 5.77 0.57 4.69
C ALA A 149 7.27 0.88 4.78
N GLU A 150 8.02 0.15 5.63
CA GLU A 150 9.47 0.35 5.77
C GLU A 150 10.23 0.03 4.48
N PHE A 151 9.83 -1.00 3.76
CA PHE A 151 10.43 -1.32 2.47
C PHE A 151 10.18 -0.22 1.42
N TYR A 152 8.97 0.35 1.41
CA TYR A 152 8.71 1.45 0.50
C TYR A 152 9.40 2.76 0.93
N ASN A 153 9.61 2.98 2.22
CA ASN A 153 10.47 4.07 2.71
C ASN A 153 11.90 3.95 2.16
N CYS A 154 12.46 2.74 2.16
CA CYS A 154 13.77 2.51 1.53
C CYS A 154 13.75 2.86 0.04
N ALA A 155 12.67 2.52 -0.68
CA ALA A 155 12.53 2.88 -2.08
C ALA A 155 12.49 4.41 -2.29
N ILE A 156 11.74 5.14 -1.45
CA ILE A 156 11.70 6.61 -1.46
C ILE A 156 13.10 7.20 -1.27
N GLU A 157 13.86 6.71 -0.28
CA GLU A 157 15.22 7.22 -0.02
C GLU A 157 16.16 6.94 -1.20
N VAL A 158 16.04 5.78 -1.85
CA VAL A 158 16.83 5.44 -3.04
C VAL A 158 16.46 6.35 -4.20
N MET A 159 15.16 6.58 -4.46
CA MET A 159 14.68 7.48 -5.51
C MET A 159 15.20 8.90 -5.31
N ARG A 160 15.02 9.45 -4.10
CA ARG A 160 15.49 10.80 -3.75
C ARG A 160 17.00 10.94 -3.86
N GLY A 161 17.74 9.97 -3.33
CA GLY A 161 19.21 9.95 -3.41
C GLY A 161 19.71 9.88 -4.85
N ALA A 162 19.09 9.06 -5.68
CA ALA A 162 19.46 8.92 -7.10
C ALA A 162 19.19 10.22 -7.89
N GLU A 163 18.04 10.87 -7.68
CA GLU A 163 17.70 12.15 -8.32
C GLU A 163 18.65 13.30 -7.91
N THR A 164 19.25 13.20 -6.71
CA THR A 164 20.24 14.21 -6.27
C THR A 164 21.56 14.10 -7.03
N VAL A 165 21.93 12.89 -7.44
CA VAL A 165 23.22 12.61 -8.10
C VAL A 165 23.08 12.63 -9.62
N ASN A 166 21.99 12.04 -10.13
CA ASN A 166 21.69 11.93 -11.55
C ASN A 166 20.18 11.67 -11.71
N ARG A 167 19.78 10.66 -12.46
CA ARG A 167 18.40 10.28 -12.71
C ARG A 167 18.12 8.88 -12.17
N TYR A 168 17.06 8.73 -11.39
CA TYR A 168 16.62 7.43 -10.91
C TYR A 168 16.19 6.51 -12.06
N ARG A 169 16.55 5.24 -11.94
CA ARG A 169 16.11 4.16 -12.83
C ARG A 169 15.63 2.99 -12.00
N ALA A 170 14.42 2.51 -12.29
CA ALA A 170 13.89 1.28 -11.73
C ALA A 170 14.48 0.05 -12.44
N LEU A 171 14.17 -1.14 -11.93
CA LEU A 171 14.45 -2.39 -12.62
C LEU A 171 13.56 -2.54 -13.86
N PRO A 172 14.03 -3.19 -14.94
CA PRO A 172 13.18 -3.59 -16.04
C PRO A 172 12.04 -4.50 -15.56
N GLU A 173 10.86 -4.39 -16.19
CA GLU A 173 9.67 -5.17 -15.80
C GLU A 173 9.93 -6.69 -15.72
N GLN A 174 10.68 -7.24 -16.69
CA GLN A 174 10.97 -8.68 -16.69
C GLN A 174 11.86 -9.10 -15.52
N GLU A 175 12.85 -8.28 -15.16
CA GLU A 175 13.72 -8.54 -13.99
C GLU A 175 12.90 -8.48 -12.68
N ALA A 176 12.01 -7.49 -12.57
CA ALA A 176 11.11 -7.35 -11.43
C ALA A 176 10.18 -8.57 -11.32
N PHE A 177 9.60 -8.99 -12.45
CA PHE A 177 8.72 -10.16 -12.50
C PHE A 177 9.43 -11.46 -12.11
N ASP A 178 10.62 -11.72 -12.65
CA ASP A 178 11.39 -12.93 -12.39
C ASP A 178 11.72 -13.10 -10.90
N ILE A 179 11.79 -11.99 -10.16
CA ILE A 179 11.98 -12.01 -8.70
C ILE A 179 10.65 -12.11 -7.96
N GLU A 180 9.66 -11.28 -8.33
CA GLU A 180 8.35 -11.27 -7.68
C GLU A 180 7.64 -12.63 -7.79
N TYR A 181 7.77 -13.31 -8.93
CA TYR A 181 7.18 -14.62 -9.22
C TYR A 181 8.18 -15.78 -9.20
N TRP A 182 9.27 -15.64 -8.45
CA TRP A 182 10.25 -16.68 -8.31
C TRP A 182 9.70 -17.91 -7.58
N LEU A 183 9.91 -19.10 -8.16
CA LEU A 183 9.40 -20.36 -7.62
C LEU A 183 9.88 -20.67 -6.19
N MET A 184 11.07 -20.22 -5.81
CA MET A 184 11.57 -20.41 -4.44
C MET A 184 10.81 -19.56 -3.42
N GLU A 185 10.38 -18.37 -3.80
CA GLU A 185 9.52 -17.53 -2.95
C GLU A 185 8.12 -18.13 -2.81
N GLU A 186 7.56 -18.69 -3.88
CA GLU A 186 6.31 -19.45 -3.81
C GLU A 186 6.41 -20.65 -2.87
N ALA A 187 7.51 -21.40 -2.95
CA ALA A 187 7.76 -22.52 -2.04
C ALA A 187 7.87 -22.10 -0.56
N LYS A 188 8.40 -20.90 -0.26
CA LYS A 188 8.38 -20.33 1.10
C LYS A 188 6.96 -20.01 1.54
N LEU A 189 6.16 -19.35 0.68
CA LEU A 189 4.78 -19.00 1.00
C LEU A 189 3.93 -20.24 1.29
N MET A 190 4.09 -21.32 0.51
CA MET A 190 3.39 -22.58 0.71
C MET A 190 3.77 -23.32 2.01
N ARG A 191 4.96 -23.06 2.55
CA ARG A 191 5.44 -23.67 3.80
C ARG A 191 5.02 -22.90 5.05
N MET A 192 4.40 -21.71 4.88
CA MET A 192 3.93 -20.95 6.02
C MET A 192 2.80 -21.69 6.75
N PRO A 193 2.71 -21.60 8.08
CA PRO A 193 1.62 -22.18 8.82
C PRO A 193 0.28 -21.58 8.36
N PRO A 194 -0.83 -22.35 8.42
CA PRO A 194 -2.15 -21.86 8.07
C PRO A 194 -2.53 -20.65 8.93
N GLU A 195 -3.28 -19.74 8.34
CA GLU A 195 -3.75 -18.57 9.05
C GLU A 195 -4.70 -18.97 10.19
N GLN A 196 -4.58 -18.31 11.33
CA GLN A 196 -5.46 -18.53 12.48
C GLN A 196 -6.86 -17.95 12.22
N ALA A 197 -7.86 -18.38 12.99
CA ALA A 197 -9.28 -18.03 12.80
C ALA A 197 -9.56 -16.51 12.78
N LEU A 198 -8.80 -15.73 13.55
CA LEU A 198 -8.93 -14.27 13.62
C LEU A 198 -7.86 -13.53 12.79
N ALA A 199 -7.11 -14.23 11.97
CA ALA A 199 -6.16 -13.59 11.07
C ALA A 199 -6.84 -12.52 10.21
N ARG A 200 -6.13 -11.42 9.92
CA ARG A 200 -6.62 -10.30 9.08
C ARG A 200 -7.83 -9.55 9.66
N GLN A 201 -8.19 -9.77 10.93
CA GLN A 201 -9.27 -9.08 11.60
C GLN A 201 -8.75 -7.99 12.54
N VAL A 202 -9.53 -6.94 12.69
CA VAL A 202 -9.36 -5.93 13.74
C VAL A 202 -10.43 -6.20 14.79
N VAL A 203 -10.02 -6.53 16.00
CA VAL A 203 -10.94 -6.85 17.10
C VAL A 203 -10.89 -5.72 18.12
N VAL A 204 -12.05 -5.17 18.45
CA VAL A 204 -12.21 -4.17 19.51
C VAL A 204 -12.90 -4.84 20.70
N VAL A 205 -12.25 -4.84 21.86
CA VAL A 205 -12.80 -5.43 23.09
C VAL A 205 -13.11 -4.30 24.08
N ILE A 206 -14.39 -4.07 24.33
CA ILE A 206 -14.86 -3.11 25.35
C ILE A 206 -14.92 -3.85 26.69
N GLY A 207 -14.30 -3.27 27.74
CA GLY A 207 -14.20 -3.92 29.05
C GLY A 207 -13.03 -4.89 29.18
N ALA A 208 -11.94 -4.66 28.44
CA ALA A 208 -10.74 -5.51 28.42
C ALA A 208 -9.91 -5.48 29.72
N GLY A 209 -10.21 -4.59 30.67
CA GLY A 209 -9.40 -4.39 31.89
C GLY A 209 -9.50 -5.54 32.92
N ASN A 210 -10.60 -6.28 32.95
CA ASN A 210 -10.83 -7.38 33.89
C ASN A 210 -11.80 -8.43 33.36
N GLY A 211 -12.01 -9.50 34.12
CA GLY A 211 -13.01 -10.53 33.85
C GLY A 211 -12.93 -11.15 32.46
N ILE A 212 -14.10 -11.35 31.84
CA ILE A 212 -14.22 -12.01 30.53
C ILE A 212 -13.49 -11.25 29.43
N GLY A 213 -13.60 -9.92 29.41
CA GLY A 213 -12.92 -9.12 28.36
C GLY A 213 -11.41 -9.25 28.40
N LYS A 214 -10.81 -9.30 29.60
CA LYS A 214 -9.37 -9.52 29.78
C LYS A 214 -8.97 -10.91 29.27
N GLU A 215 -9.69 -11.95 29.67
CA GLU A 215 -9.40 -13.32 29.23
C GLU A 215 -9.57 -13.48 27.71
N LEU A 216 -10.59 -12.83 27.12
CA LEU A 216 -10.77 -12.80 25.68
C LEU A 216 -9.53 -12.20 24.98
N CYS A 217 -9.03 -11.05 25.45
CA CYS A 217 -7.81 -10.46 24.88
C CYS A 217 -6.63 -11.42 24.92
N HIS A 218 -6.43 -12.13 26.04
CA HIS A 218 -5.34 -13.10 26.15
C HIS A 218 -5.47 -14.29 25.19
N ARG A 219 -6.70 -14.65 24.79
CA ARG A 219 -6.92 -15.79 23.88
C ARG A 219 -6.85 -15.41 22.40
N ILE A 220 -7.02 -14.12 22.06
CA ILE A 220 -7.03 -13.67 20.67
C ILE A 220 -5.72 -12.99 20.25
N CYS A 221 -4.84 -12.69 21.20
CA CYS A 221 -3.45 -12.25 20.98
C CYS A 221 -2.52 -13.44 21.05
#